data_883dce6db0336c5f78c9abeebd0e9b62
#
_entry.id   883dce6db0336c5f78c9abeebd0e9b62
#
_cell.length_a   1.000
_cell.length_b   1.000
_cell.length_c   1.000
_cell.angle_alpha   90.00
_cell.angle_beta   90.00
_cell.angle_gamma   90.00
#
_symmetry.space_group_name_H-M   'P 1'
#
loop_
_entity.id
_entity.type
_entity.pdbx_description
1 polymer ?
#
loop_
_entity_poly.entity_id
_entity_poly.type
_entity_poly.pdbx_seq_one_letter_code
_entity_poly.pdbx_strand_id
1 'polypeptide(L)'
;MSLYRDEGLVLRTMRLGEADRIVTMLTRGHGKVRAVAKGVRRTRSKFGGRLEPLSHVALLCWAGRELDIVNQAEVHDAFRAVREDLARMAKAFTVLEVVDQLSQERHANPRLFDMALGALRALEAHDAPLLVPAFCCKALAAEGSAPVLDACASCGAGGPLVAFDLLEGGALCRACRRGRPVSAPALVLLRRILGGDLAAALAEPEGPVVAEVTELATEAMETHLDRRLRSVRAAPTA
;
A
#
# COMPACT_ATOMS: atom_id res chain seq x y z
N MET A 1 -15.95 -23.36 16.36
CA MET A 1 -15.83 -22.01 15.73
C MET A 1 -15.93 -20.98 16.84
N SER A 2 -14.92 -20.13 16.98
CA SER A 2 -14.95 -18.99 17.93
C SER A 2 -15.40 -17.72 17.22
N LEU A 3 -16.11 -16.87 17.94
CA LEU A 3 -16.53 -15.56 17.47
C LEU A 3 -15.48 -14.55 17.90
N TYR A 4 -15.05 -13.67 16.99
CA TYR A 4 -14.11 -12.60 17.30
C TYR A 4 -14.52 -11.26 16.67
N ARG A 5 -14.05 -10.17 17.25
CA ARG A 5 -14.22 -8.80 16.75
C ARG A 5 -12.87 -8.28 16.30
N ASP A 6 -12.88 -7.49 15.22
CA ASP A 6 -11.68 -6.81 14.70
C ASP A 6 -12.07 -5.57 13.88
N GLU A 7 -11.09 -4.78 13.51
CA GLU A 7 -11.17 -3.77 12.45
C GLU A 7 -10.50 -4.31 11.19
N GLY A 8 -11.08 -4.04 10.02
CA GLY A 8 -10.55 -4.52 8.76
C GLY A 8 -10.62 -3.48 7.64
N LEU A 9 -9.60 -3.47 6.80
CA LEU A 9 -9.60 -2.78 5.52
C LEU A 9 -9.85 -3.82 4.42
N VAL A 10 -10.93 -3.66 3.65
CA VAL A 10 -11.28 -4.57 2.56
C VAL A 10 -10.33 -4.35 1.38
N LEU A 11 -9.50 -5.36 1.08
CA LEU A 11 -8.50 -5.32 0.01
C LEU A 11 -9.09 -5.72 -1.34
N ARG A 12 -9.79 -6.83 -1.38
CA ARG A 12 -10.42 -7.36 -2.61
C ARG A 12 -11.56 -8.31 -2.29
N THR A 13 -12.39 -8.54 -3.31
CA THR A 13 -13.49 -9.50 -3.22
C THR A 13 -13.48 -10.46 -4.42
N MET A 14 -13.93 -11.68 -4.20
CA MET A 14 -14.09 -12.71 -5.23
C MET A 14 -15.47 -13.34 -5.11
N ARG A 15 -16.14 -13.60 -6.24
CA ARG A 15 -17.45 -14.27 -6.25
C ARG A 15 -17.31 -15.71 -5.74
N LEU A 16 -18.26 -16.12 -4.91
CA LEU A 16 -18.40 -17.48 -4.41
C LEU A 16 -19.84 -17.94 -4.65
N GLY A 17 -20.03 -18.85 -5.60
CA GLY A 17 -21.37 -19.26 -6.02
C GLY A 17 -22.23 -18.09 -6.51
N GLU A 18 -23.54 -18.19 -6.34
CA GLU A 18 -24.51 -17.24 -6.87
C GLU A 18 -24.70 -15.99 -6.00
N ALA A 19 -24.67 -16.15 -4.67
CA ALA A 19 -25.08 -15.10 -3.71
C ALA A 19 -23.97 -14.59 -2.82
N ASP A 20 -22.86 -15.29 -2.72
CA ASP A 20 -21.81 -15.04 -1.74
C ASP A 20 -20.56 -14.40 -2.37
N ARG A 21 -19.69 -13.87 -1.53
CA ARG A 21 -18.32 -13.46 -1.90
C ARG A 21 -17.33 -13.92 -0.84
N ILE A 22 -16.11 -14.24 -1.28
CA ILE A 22 -14.93 -14.26 -0.41
C ILE A 22 -14.41 -12.84 -0.37
N VAL A 23 -14.28 -12.29 0.82
CA VAL A 23 -13.72 -10.97 1.10
C VAL A 23 -12.34 -11.16 1.71
N THR A 24 -11.31 -10.61 1.08
CA THR A 24 -9.95 -10.56 1.63
C THR A 24 -9.75 -9.21 2.29
N MET A 25 -9.34 -9.22 3.54
CA MET A 25 -9.17 -8.02 4.37
C MET A 25 -7.83 -8.07 5.09
N LEU A 26 -7.17 -6.91 5.23
CA LEU A 26 -6.16 -6.75 6.27
C LEU A 26 -6.90 -6.35 7.54
N THR A 27 -6.75 -7.12 8.61
CA THR A 27 -7.33 -6.81 9.92
C THR A 27 -6.23 -6.40 10.90
N ARG A 28 -6.59 -5.56 11.86
CA ARG A 28 -5.63 -5.03 12.85
C ARG A 28 -5.05 -6.13 13.75
N GLY A 29 -5.92 -7.01 14.25
CA GLY A 29 -5.55 -8.00 15.25
C GLY A 29 -5.23 -9.40 14.71
N HIS A 30 -5.68 -9.73 13.49
CA HIS A 30 -5.52 -11.08 12.93
C HIS A 30 -4.75 -11.10 11.58
N GLY A 31 -4.21 -9.95 11.13
CA GLY A 31 -3.49 -9.86 9.86
C GLY A 31 -4.40 -10.03 8.65
N LYS A 32 -3.89 -10.63 7.58
CA LYS A 32 -4.72 -10.91 6.40
C LYS A 32 -5.70 -12.03 6.69
N VAL A 33 -6.99 -11.74 6.52
CA VAL A 33 -8.10 -12.67 6.73
C VAL A 33 -8.90 -12.81 5.45
N ARG A 34 -9.28 -14.05 5.14
CA ARG A 34 -10.23 -14.38 4.07
C ARG A 34 -11.52 -14.88 4.70
N ALA A 35 -12.63 -14.20 4.41
CA ALA A 35 -13.92 -14.53 5.01
C ALA A 35 -15.03 -14.61 3.97
N VAL A 36 -15.99 -15.51 4.18
CA VAL A 36 -17.19 -15.61 3.35
C VAL A 36 -18.24 -14.62 3.87
N ALA A 37 -18.67 -13.73 2.99
CA ALA A 37 -19.84 -12.86 3.19
C ALA A 37 -21.06 -13.50 2.55
N LYS A 38 -21.83 -14.26 3.35
CA LYS A 38 -23.00 -15.00 2.87
C LYS A 38 -24.12 -14.07 2.45
N GLY A 39 -24.68 -14.28 1.26
CA GLY A 39 -25.80 -13.52 0.73
C GLY A 39 -25.47 -12.04 0.40
N VAL A 40 -24.19 -11.67 0.32
CA VAL A 40 -23.77 -10.27 0.09
C VAL A 40 -24.26 -9.72 -1.27
N ARG A 41 -24.44 -10.58 -2.24
CA ARG A 41 -24.91 -10.22 -3.62
C ARG A 41 -26.44 -10.20 -3.75
N ARG A 42 -27.19 -10.57 -2.71
CA ARG A 42 -28.66 -10.50 -2.75
C ARG A 42 -29.13 -9.06 -2.65
N THR A 43 -30.21 -8.70 -3.35
CA THR A 43 -30.78 -7.34 -3.36
C THR A 43 -31.08 -6.82 -1.94
N ARG A 44 -31.51 -7.71 -1.03
CA ARG A 44 -31.76 -7.39 0.39
C ARG A 44 -30.65 -7.90 1.29
N SER A 45 -29.39 -7.72 0.87
CA SER A 45 -28.24 -8.13 1.66
C SER A 45 -28.15 -7.27 2.94
N LYS A 46 -27.88 -7.93 4.08
CA LYS A 46 -27.59 -7.23 5.34
C LYS A 46 -26.29 -6.44 5.30
N PHE A 47 -25.39 -6.75 4.36
CA PHE A 47 -24.10 -6.06 4.22
C PHE A 47 -24.16 -4.84 3.29
N GLY A 48 -25.06 -4.86 2.28
CA GLY A 48 -25.07 -3.80 1.26
C GLY A 48 -23.68 -3.62 0.63
N GLY A 49 -23.23 -2.37 0.51
CA GLY A 49 -21.90 -2.02 -0.01
C GLY A 49 -20.77 -2.03 1.02
N ARG A 50 -21.02 -2.45 2.29
CA ARG A 50 -20.06 -2.34 3.39
C ARG A 50 -18.77 -3.14 3.20
N LEU A 51 -18.82 -4.21 2.40
CA LEU A 51 -17.69 -5.12 2.16
C LEU A 51 -17.11 -4.98 0.75
N GLU A 52 -17.28 -3.83 0.12
CA GLU A 52 -16.60 -3.50 -1.13
C GLU A 52 -15.13 -3.09 -0.86
N PRO A 53 -14.21 -3.29 -1.81
CA PRO A 53 -12.83 -2.83 -1.68
C PRO A 53 -12.75 -1.35 -1.26
N LEU A 54 -11.71 -0.96 -0.56
CA LEU A 54 -11.50 0.35 0.07
C LEU A 54 -12.38 0.64 1.30
N SER A 55 -13.27 -0.25 1.74
CA SER A 55 -14.05 -0.01 2.96
C SER A 55 -13.22 -0.35 4.21
N HIS A 56 -13.15 0.61 5.14
CA HIS A 56 -12.67 0.38 6.50
C HIS A 56 -13.88 0.03 7.38
N VAL A 57 -13.85 -1.13 8.03
CA VAL A 57 -15.02 -1.70 8.69
C VAL A 57 -14.69 -2.26 10.08
N ALA A 58 -15.65 -2.13 11.02
CA ALA A 58 -15.70 -2.99 12.20
C ALA A 58 -16.33 -4.32 11.81
N LEU A 59 -15.77 -5.40 12.29
CA LEU A 59 -16.10 -6.78 11.92
C LEU A 59 -16.48 -7.61 13.14
N LEU A 60 -17.47 -8.47 12.96
CA LEU A 60 -17.73 -9.61 13.81
C LEU A 60 -17.67 -10.86 12.93
N CYS A 61 -16.73 -11.74 13.19
CA CYS A 61 -16.47 -12.92 12.36
C CYS A 61 -16.47 -14.21 13.19
N TRP A 62 -16.95 -15.28 12.58
CA TRP A 62 -16.72 -16.64 13.06
C TRP A 62 -15.41 -17.15 12.47
N ALA A 63 -14.49 -17.56 13.33
CA ALA A 63 -13.24 -18.18 12.89
C ALA A 63 -13.52 -19.55 12.25
N GLY A 64 -13.07 -19.71 11.00
CA GLY A 64 -13.11 -20.97 10.26
C GLY A 64 -11.72 -21.60 10.16
N ARG A 65 -11.65 -22.80 9.57
CA ARG A 65 -10.38 -23.48 9.34
C ARG A 65 -9.58 -22.82 8.21
N GLU A 66 -10.20 -22.57 7.08
CA GLU A 66 -9.58 -21.95 5.89
C GLU A 66 -10.17 -20.57 5.60
N LEU A 67 -11.48 -20.46 5.70
CA LEU A 67 -12.23 -19.22 5.50
C LEU A 67 -13.06 -18.93 6.74
N ASP A 68 -13.01 -17.69 7.18
CA ASP A 68 -13.91 -17.19 8.21
C ASP A 68 -15.30 -16.91 7.64
N ILE A 69 -16.25 -16.56 8.50
CA ILE A 69 -17.57 -16.13 8.06
C ILE A 69 -17.85 -14.77 8.67
N VAL A 70 -18.09 -13.77 7.82
CA VAL A 70 -18.51 -12.45 8.27
C VAL A 70 -19.95 -12.56 8.82
N ASN A 71 -20.10 -12.28 10.13
CA ASN A 71 -21.39 -12.22 10.77
C ASN A 71 -22.00 -10.81 10.72
N GLN A 72 -21.20 -9.77 11.05
CA GLN A 72 -21.58 -8.37 10.99
C GLN A 72 -20.43 -7.54 10.42
N ALA A 73 -20.78 -6.43 9.76
CA ALA A 73 -19.84 -5.44 9.28
C ALA A 73 -20.49 -4.05 9.38
N GLU A 74 -19.77 -3.10 9.99
CA GLU A 74 -20.15 -1.71 10.10
C GLU A 74 -19.05 -0.84 9.52
N VAL A 75 -19.42 0.16 8.71
CA VAL A 75 -18.43 1.01 8.03
C VAL A 75 -17.96 2.10 8.99
N HIS A 76 -16.66 2.15 9.20
CA HIS A 76 -15.97 3.27 9.83
C HIS A 76 -15.68 4.37 8.82
N ASP A 77 -15.19 3.97 7.63
CA ASP A 77 -14.88 4.89 6.55
C ASP A 77 -15.11 4.22 5.19
N ALA A 78 -15.72 4.92 4.26
CA ALA A 78 -15.96 4.47 2.89
C ALA A 78 -15.08 5.19 1.86
N PHE A 79 -14.25 6.17 2.27
CA PHE A 79 -13.38 6.98 1.43
C PHE A 79 -14.09 7.50 0.18
N ARG A 80 -15.11 8.36 0.39
CA ARG A 80 -16.01 8.82 -0.67
C ARG A 80 -15.31 9.65 -1.73
N ALA A 81 -14.47 10.62 -1.33
CA ALA A 81 -13.74 11.44 -2.27
C ALA A 81 -12.77 10.62 -3.12
N VAL A 82 -12.17 9.56 -2.53
CA VAL A 82 -11.35 8.59 -3.29
C VAL A 82 -12.20 7.85 -4.32
N ARG A 83 -13.43 7.45 -3.98
CA ARG A 83 -14.31 6.69 -4.90
C ARG A 83 -14.89 7.53 -6.03
N GLU A 84 -15.01 8.83 -5.83
CA GLU A 84 -15.57 9.79 -6.79
C GLU A 84 -14.52 10.32 -7.78
N ASP A 85 -13.22 10.07 -7.53
CA ASP A 85 -12.10 10.51 -8.34
C ASP A 85 -11.29 9.31 -8.87
N LEU A 86 -11.19 9.19 -10.20
CA LEU A 86 -10.54 8.05 -10.86
C LEU A 86 -9.04 7.98 -10.56
N ALA A 87 -8.34 9.13 -10.48
CA ALA A 87 -6.91 9.18 -10.20
C ALA A 87 -6.62 8.75 -8.75
N ARG A 88 -7.40 9.30 -7.79
CA ARG A 88 -7.31 8.88 -6.38
C ARG A 88 -7.66 7.41 -6.20
N MET A 89 -8.68 6.92 -6.89
CA MET A 89 -9.10 5.54 -6.84
C MET A 89 -8.00 4.59 -7.37
N ALA A 90 -7.34 4.94 -8.48
CA ALA A 90 -6.20 4.18 -9.00
C ALA A 90 -5.04 4.11 -7.99
N LYS A 91 -4.67 5.23 -7.37
CA LYS A 91 -3.66 5.29 -6.29
C LYS A 91 -4.06 4.43 -5.09
N ALA A 92 -5.32 4.51 -4.66
CA ALA A 92 -5.84 3.71 -3.56
C ALA A 92 -5.76 2.20 -3.85
N PHE A 93 -6.12 1.76 -5.05
CA PHE A 93 -5.99 0.35 -5.44
C PHE A 93 -4.52 -0.09 -5.49
N THR A 94 -3.58 0.79 -5.83
CA THR A 94 -2.15 0.47 -5.74
C THR A 94 -1.73 0.26 -4.28
N VAL A 95 -2.17 1.11 -3.37
CA VAL A 95 -1.95 0.91 -1.93
C VAL A 95 -2.52 -0.42 -1.47
N LEU A 96 -3.78 -0.75 -1.84
CA LEU A 96 -4.40 -2.04 -1.47
C LEU A 96 -3.64 -3.24 -2.05
N GLU A 97 -3.15 -3.15 -3.29
CA GLU A 97 -2.37 -4.22 -3.91
C GLU A 97 -1.05 -4.45 -3.15
N VAL A 98 -0.31 -3.39 -2.84
CA VAL A 98 0.93 -3.49 -2.04
C VAL A 98 0.64 -4.11 -0.67
N VAL A 99 -0.41 -3.65 0.01
CA VAL A 99 -0.84 -4.19 1.31
C VAL A 99 -1.20 -5.67 1.21
N ASP A 100 -1.97 -6.08 0.17
CA ASP A 100 -2.32 -7.51 -0.04
C ASP A 100 -1.07 -8.38 -0.25
N GLN A 101 -0.03 -7.84 -0.90
CA GLN A 101 1.21 -8.59 -1.14
C GLN A 101 2.11 -8.67 0.11
N LEU A 102 2.26 -7.59 0.86
CA LEU A 102 3.10 -7.55 2.06
C LEU A 102 2.47 -8.27 3.25
N SER A 103 1.14 -8.31 3.34
CA SER A 103 0.46 -8.93 4.47
C SER A 103 0.48 -10.44 4.41
N GLN A 104 0.70 -11.10 5.55
CA GLN A 104 0.65 -12.56 5.70
C GLN A 104 -0.69 -13.00 6.29
N GLU A 105 -1.18 -14.18 5.85
CA GLU A 105 -2.43 -14.74 6.38
C GLU A 105 -2.25 -15.07 7.88
N ARG A 106 -3.21 -14.64 8.69
CA ARG A 106 -3.27 -14.89 10.14
C ARG A 106 -2.09 -14.33 10.93
N HIS A 107 -1.30 -13.41 10.36
CA HIS A 107 -0.21 -12.75 11.05
C HIS A 107 -0.48 -11.25 11.18
N ALA A 108 -0.76 -10.80 12.41
CA ALA A 108 -1.09 -9.40 12.69
C ALA A 108 0.09 -8.47 12.37
N ASN A 109 -0.18 -7.41 11.61
CA ASN A 109 0.76 -6.31 11.36
C ASN A 109 0.02 -4.97 11.55
N PRO A 110 -0.17 -4.51 12.82
CA PRO A 110 -0.87 -3.26 13.10
C PRO A 110 -0.20 -2.05 12.45
N ARG A 111 1.13 -2.08 12.29
CA ARG A 111 1.87 -0.99 11.64
C ARG A 111 1.48 -0.85 10.17
N LEU A 112 1.45 -1.95 9.42
CA LEU A 112 1.02 -1.95 8.02
C LEU A 112 -0.45 -1.53 7.91
N PHE A 113 -1.31 -1.98 8.82
CA PHE A 113 -2.71 -1.58 8.89
C PHE A 113 -2.86 -0.06 9.06
N ASP A 114 -2.16 0.53 10.03
CA ASP A 114 -2.20 1.97 10.29
C ASP A 114 -1.62 2.79 9.13
N MET A 115 -0.55 2.31 8.51
CA MET A 115 0.05 2.94 7.32
C MET A 115 -0.93 2.93 6.14
N ALA A 116 -1.63 1.83 5.89
CA ALA A 116 -2.63 1.72 4.83
C ALA A 116 -3.79 2.70 5.05
N LEU A 117 -4.35 2.74 6.26
CA LEU A 117 -5.41 3.70 6.60
C LEU A 117 -4.92 5.15 6.52
N GLY A 118 -3.70 5.44 6.96
CA GLY A 118 -3.09 6.77 6.85
C GLY A 118 -2.96 7.22 5.39
N ALA A 119 -2.52 6.33 4.50
CA ALA A 119 -2.43 6.61 3.07
C ALA A 119 -3.80 6.89 2.44
N LEU A 120 -4.81 6.07 2.75
CA LEU A 120 -6.18 6.29 2.24
C LEU A 120 -6.81 7.58 2.76
N ARG A 121 -6.60 7.94 4.03
CA ARG A 121 -7.05 9.21 4.60
C ARG A 121 -6.35 10.42 3.97
N ALA A 122 -5.06 10.29 3.65
CA ALA A 122 -4.34 11.33 2.91
C ALA A 122 -4.91 11.50 1.50
N LEU A 123 -5.24 10.41 0.79
CA LEU A 123 -5.93 10.46 -0.51
C LEU A 123 -7.34 11.04 -0.42
N GLU A 124 -8.07 10.78 0.66
CA GLU A 124 -9.39 11.36 0.90
C GLU A 124 -9.30 12.88 1.00
N ALA A 125 -8.24 13.40 1.67
CA ALA A 125 -8.03 14.83 1.83
C ALA A 125 -7.47 15.49 0.57
N HIS A 126 -6.42 14.92 -0.04
CA HIS A 126 -5.70 15.53 -1.17
C HIS A 126 -5.19 14.47 -2.14
N ASP A 127 -5.23 14.78 -3.45
CA ASP A 127 -4.59 13.97 -4.48
C ASP A 127 -3.09 14.32 -4.60
N ALA A 128 -2.25 13.74 -3.73
CA ALA A 128 -0.81 13.97 -3.75
C ALA A 128 -0.11 13.04 -4.76
N PRO A 129 0.73 13.58 -5.69
CA PRO A 129 1.45 12.76 -6.67
C PRO A 129 2.38 11.72 -6.03
N LEU A 130 3.04 12.10 -4.93
CA LEU A 130 3.99 11.25 -4.21
C LEU A 130 3.36 10.29 -3.20
N LEU A 131 2.04 10.21 -3.08
CA LEU A 131 1.44 9.38 -2.03
C LEU A 131 1.80 7.90 -2.17
N VAL A 132 1.63 7.33 -3.37
CA VAL A 132 1.97 5.91 -3.62
C VAL A 132 3.47 5.67 -3.49
N PRO A 133 4.38 6.45 -4.12
CA PRO A 133 5.82 6.30 -3.92
C PRO A 133 6.24 6.39 -2.46
N ALA A 134 5.71 7.36 -1.71
CA ALA A 134 6.01 7.52 -0.29
C ALA A 134 5.50 6.33 0.54
N PHE A 135 4.31 5.83 0.24
CA PHE A 135 3.78 4.62 0.87
C PHE A 135 4.69 3.41 0.61
N CYS A 136 5.12 3.18 -0.65
CA CYS A 136 6.05 2.10 -1.00
C CYS A 136 7.38 2.21 -0.24
N CYS A 137 8.00 3.39 -0.24
CA CYS A 137 9.26 3.61 0.49
C CYS A 137 9.13 3.32 1.99
N LYS A 138 8.05 3.82 2.61
CA LYS A 138 7.80 3.60 4.05
C LYS A 138 7.44 2.16 4.37
N ALA A 139 6.72 1.48 3.50
CA ALA A 139 6.39 0.06 3.65
C ALA A 139 7.66 -0.79 3.56
N LEU A 140 8.54 -0.56 2.57
CA LEU A 140 9.84 -1.21 2.48
C LEU A 140 10.70 -0.97 3.71
N ALA A 141 10.74 0.26 4.21
CA ALA A 141 11.47 0.58 5.44
C ALA A 141 10.88 -0.15 6.67
N ALA A 142 9.56 -0.33 6.72
CA ALA A 142 8.90 -1.08 7.79
C ALA A 142 9.22 -2.59 7.76
N GLU A 143 9.46 -3.14 6.55
CA GLU A 143 9.90 -4.53 6.32
C GLU A 143 11.43 -4.70 6.47
N GLY A 144 12.16 -3.66 6.90
CA GLY A 144 13.61 -3.71 7.08
C GLY A 144 14.43 -3.49 5.80
N SER A 145 13.79 -3.12 4.69
CA SER A 145 14.40 -2.88 3.38
C SER A 145 14.52 -1.39 3.06
N ALA A 146 14.86 -0.56 4.06
CA ALA A 146 15.08 0.87 3.85
C ALA A 146 16.32 1.10 2.98
N PRO A 147 16.25 1.91 1.90
CA PRO A 147 17.41 2.18 1.07
C PRO A 147 18.45 3.04 1.79
N VAL A 148 19.73 2.77 1.55
CA VAL A 148 20.84 3.61 2.00
C VAL A 148 20.91 4.86 1.12
N LEU A 149 20.71 6.05 1.70
CA LEU A 149 20.63 7.31 0.95
C LEU A 149 21.71 8.33 1.31
N ASP A 150 22.40 8.16 2.46
CA ASP A 150 23.32 9.18 3.01
C ASP A 150 24.79 8.88 2.69
N ALA A 151 25.08 7.63 2.30
CA ALA A 151 26.41 7.16 1.91
C ALA A 151 26.27 6.17 0.76
N CYS A 152 27.39 5.87 0.11
CA CYS A 152 27.41 4.83 -0.93
C CYS A 152 27.09 3.46 -0.31
N ALA A 153 26.03 2.80 -0.78
CA ALA A 153 25.61 1.50 -0.27
C ALA A 153 26.68 0.41 -0.45
N SER A 154 27.59 0.56 -1.44
CA SER A 154 28.64 -0.41 -1.72
C SER A 154 29.93 -0.18 -0.91
N CYS A 155 30.42 1.07 -0.80
CA CYS A 155 31.74 1.35 -0.19
C CYS A 155 31.68 2.27 1.04
N GLY A 156 30.51 2.76 1.42
CA GLY A 156 30.34 3.66 2.58
C GLY A 156 30.82 5.11 2.35
N ALA A 157 31.34 5.47 1.18
CA ALA A 157 31.82 6.83 0.94
C ALA A 157 30.71 7.87 0.99
N GLY A 158 30.95 9.00 1.69
CA GLY A 158 30.02 10.13 1.83
C GLY A 158 30.07 11.13 0.65
N GLY A 159 30.66 10.78 -0.50
CA GLY A 159 30.78 11.67 -1.65
C GLY A 159 29.46 11.82 -2.44
N PRO A 160 29.51 12.54 -3.59
CA PRO A 160 28.31 12.70 -4.41
C PRO A 160 27.79 11.34 -4.88
N LEU A 161 26.52 11.07 -4.54
CA LEU A 161 25.80 9.88 -4.96
C LEU A 161 25.13 10.18 -6.31
N VAL A 162 25.35 9.30 -7.29
CA VAL A 162 25.00 9.58 -8.71
C VAL A 162 24.20 8.44 -9.36
N ALA A 163 24.06 7.31 -8.68
CA ALA A 163 23.30 6.18 -9.16
C ALA A 163 22.54 5.52 -8.01
N PHE A 164 21.54 4.72 -8.34
CA PHE A 164 20.78 3.90 -7.41
C PHE A 164 20.76 2.46 -7.90
N ASP A 165 21.05 1.54 -7.01
CA ASP A 165 21.04 0.11 -7.31
C ASP A 165 20.21 -0.63 -6.28
N LEU A 166 19.21 -1.40 -6.74
CA LEU A 166 18.28 -2.12 -5.89
C LEU A 166 18.94 -3.34 -5.22
N LEU A 167 19.89 -3.97 -5.88
CA LEU A 167 20.60 -5.14 -5.33
C LEU A 167 21.58 -4.71 -4.24
N GLU A 168 22.22 -3.53 -4.41
CA GLU A 168 23.05 -2.93 -3.36
C GLU A 168 22.21 -2.27 -2.25
N GLY A 169 20.91 -2.11 -2.48
CA GLY A 169 19.99 -1.56 -1.50
C GLY A 169 20.13 -0.04 -1.30
N GLY A 170 20.56 0.73 -2.30
CA GLY A 170 20.64 2.17 -2.12
C GLY A 170 21.43 2.96 -3.17
N ALA A 171 21.80 4.17 -2.77
CA ALA A 171 22.51 5.11 -3.61
C ALA A 171 24.02 4.80 -3.69
N LEU A 172 24.63 5.04 -4.84
CA LEU A 172 26.03 4.72 -5.15
C LEU A 172 26.81 5.96 -5.56
N CYS A 173 28.06 6.04 -5.11
CA CYS A 173 29.02 7.05 -5.55
C CYS A 173 29.50 6.82 -6.99
N ARG A 174 30.22 7.81 -7.56
CA ARG A 174 30.73 7.73 -8.93
C ARG A 174 31.65 6.54 -9.16
N ALA A 175 32.47 6.14 -8.18
CA ALA A 175 33.40 5.01 -8.29
C ALA A 175 32.69 3.65 -8.30
N CYS A 176 31.60 3.50 -7.56
CA CYS A 176 30.80 2.28 -7.48
C CYS A 176 29.61 2.27 -8.43
N ARG A 177 29.48 3.29 -9.30
CA ARG A 177 28.32 3.52 -10.14
C ARG A 177 27.92 2.30 -10.95
N ARG A 178 26.72 1.79 -10.66
CA ARG A 178 25.96 0.79 -11.40
C ARG A 178 24.47 1.05 -11.19
N GLY A 179 23.60 0.25 -11.77
CA GLY A 179 22.17 0.47 -11.72
C GLY A 179 21.73 1.69 -12.54
N ARG A 180 20.73 2.40 -12.08
CA ARG A 180 20.18 3.56 -12.78
C ARG A 180 20.77 4.89 -12.26
N PRO A 181 20.92 5.91 -13.11
CA PRO A 181 21.27 7.26 -12.64
C PRO A 181 20.21 7.77 -11.66
N VAL A 182 20.64 8.53 -10.64
CA VAL A 182 19.76 9.22 -9.71
C VAL A 182 20.20 10.67 -9.56
N SER A 183 19.21 11.59 -9.59
CA SER A 183 19.48 13.01 -9.40
C SER A 183 19.61 13.36 -7.92
N ALA A 184 20.41 14.41 -7.61
CA ALA A 184 20.54 14.89 -6.26
C ALA A 184 19.19 15.37 -5.65
N PRO A 185 18.29 16.07 -6.39
CA PRO A 185 16.95 16.40 -5.90
C PRO A 185 16.10 15.17 -5.55
N ALA A 186 16.16 14.08 -6.35
CA ALA A 186 15.42 12.85 -6.04
C ALA A 186 15.92 12.20 -4.75
N LEU A 187 17.23 12.18 -4.50
CA LEU A 187 17.80 11.70 -3.24
C LEU A 187 17.35 12.54 -2.04
N VAL A 188 17.30 13.87 -2.18
CA VAL A 188 16.78 14.77 -1.13
C VAL A 188 15.32 14.44 -0.84
N LEU A 189 14.51 14.24 -1.87
CA LEU A 189 13.09 13.95 -1.73
C LEU A 189 12.85 12.57 -1.07
N LEU A 190 13.61 11.54 -1.44
CA LEU A 190 13.58 10.23 -0.79
C LEU A 190 13.96 10.31 0.70
N ARG A 191 14.98 11.12 1.06
CA ARG A 191 15.35 11.36 2.47
C ARG A 191 14.22 12.01 3.25
N ARG A 192 13.54 13.01 2.67
CA ARG A 192 12.37 13.67 3.30
C ARG A 192 11.24 12.68 3.53
N ILE A 193 10.93 11.82 2.57
CA ILE A 193 9.92 10.76 2.69
C ILE A 193 10.24 9.84 3.86
N LEU A 194 11.48 9.37 3.97
CA LEU A 194 11.91 8.41 5.00
C LEU A 194 12.21 9.06 6.35
N GLY A 195 12.75 10.27 6.34
CA GLY A 195 13.22 11.00 7.52
C GLY A 195 12.13 11.70 8.35
N GLY A 196 10.83 11.60 7.96
CA GLY A 196 9.72 12.11 8.78
C GLY A 196 9.11 13.44 8.27
N ASP A 197 9.64 14.06 7.21
CA ASP A 197 9.08 15.26 6.58
C ASP A 197 8.09 14.90 5.47
N LEU A 198 7.20 13.94 5.77
CA LEU A 198 6.26 13.38 4.80
C LEU A 198 5.25 14.41 4.30
N ALA A 199 4.75 15.27 5.19
CA ALA A 199 3.75 16.29 4.81
C ALA A 199 4.29 17.24 3.74
N ALA A 200 5.52 17.74 3.91
CA ALA A 200 6.16 18.58 2.91
C ALA A 200 6.50 17.81 1.62
N ALA A 201 6.91 16.53 1.73
CA ALA A 201 7.13 15.70 0.55
C ALA A 201 5.85 15.47 -0.26
N LEU A 202 4.71 15.23 0.40
CA LEU A 202 3.41 15.04 -0.28
C LEU A 202 2.87 16.34 -0.92
N ALA A 203 3.37 17.50 -0.53
CA ALA A 203 3.01 18.79 -1.14
C ALA A 203 3.83 19.12 -2.40
N GLU A 204 4.84 18.30 -2.76
CA GLU A 204 5.61 18.52 -3.99
C GLU A 204 4.72 18.38 -5.23
N PRO A 205 4.75 19.36 -6.15
CA PRO A 205 3.98 19.29 -7.37
C PRO A 205 4.52 18.28 -8.35
N GLU A 206 3.70 17.85 -9.30
CA GLU A 206 4.14 17.00 -10.40
C GLU A 206 5.33 17.62 -11.14
N GLY A 207 6.30 16.77 -11.49
CA GLY A 207 7.50 17.21 -12.18
C GLY A 207 8.53 16.09 -12.34
N PRO A 208 9.66 16.36 -13.01
CA PRO A 208 10.67 15.34 -13.32
C PRO A 208 11.22 14.63 -12.10
N VAL A 209 11.42 15.34 -10.98
CA VAL A 209 11.93 14.76 -9.73
C VAL A 209 10.90 13.82 -9.10
N VAL A 210 9.62 14.20 -9.11
CA VAL A 210 8.52 13.37 -8.62
C VAL A 210 8.37 12.12 -9.48
N ALA A 211 8.47 12.25 -10.81
CA ALA A 211 8.45 11.11 -11.72
C ALA A 211 9.62 10.15 -11.44
N GLU A 212 10.85 10.67 -11.27
CA GLU A 212 12.02 9.87 -10.95
C GLU A 212 11.87 9.10 -9.63
N VAL A 213 11.38 9.75 -8.57
CA VAL A 213 11.11 9.10 -7.28
C VAL A 213 9.99 8.05 -7.41
N THR A 214 8.98 8.33 -8.22
CA THR A 214 7.86 7.38 -8.47
C THR A 214 8.36 6.11 -9.14
N GLU A 215 9.21 6.24 -10.15
CA GLU A 215 9.81 5.09 -10.84
C GLU A 215 10.70 4.28 -9.88
N LEU A 216 11.59 4.95 -9.12
CA LEU A 216 12.47 4.29 -8.16
C LEU A 216 11.69 3.53 -7.08
N ALA A 217 10.70 4.15 -6.48
CA ALA A 217 9.90 3.54 -5.42
C ALA A 217 9.06 2.36 -5.94
N THR A 218 8.52 2.48 -7.15
CA THR A 218 7.76 1.39 -7.80
C THR A 218 8.67 0.21 -8.10
N GLU A 219 9.83 0.46 -8.72
CA GLU A 219 10.80 -0.59 -9.05
C GLU A 219 11.34 -1.28 -7.79
N ALA A 220 11.63 -0.52 -6.73
CA ALA A 220 12.05 -1.06 -5.45
C ALA A 220 10.99 -1.97 -4.84
N MET A 221 9.72 -1.54 -4.85
CA MET A 221 8.61 -2.37 -4.35
C MET A 221 8.41 -3.62 -5.19
N GLU A 222 8.41 -3.51 -6.53
CA GLU A 222 8.28 -4.64 -7.43
C GLU A 222 9.42 -5.66 -7.26
N THR A 223 10.65 -5.18 -7.05
CA THR A 223 11.82 -6.02 -6.78
C THR A 223 11.68 -6.75 -5.44
N HIS A 224 11.26 -6.04 -4.38
CA HIS A 224 11.02 -6.63 -3.06
C HIS A 224 9.93 -7.71 -3.09
N LEU A 225 8.88 -7.49 -3.87
CA LEU A 225 7.76 -8.43 -4.01
C LEU A 225 8.03 -9.56 -5.01
N ASP A 226 9.14 -9.51 -5.75
CA ASP A 226 9.45 -10.40 -6.89
C ASP A 226 8.29 -10.48 -7.90
N ARG A 227 7.60 -9.35 -8.12
CA ARG A 227 6.46 -9.26 -9.05
C ARG A 227 6.11 -7.83 -9.43
N ARG A 228 5.49 -7.69 -10.59
CA ARG A 228 4.97 -6.41 -11.09
C ARG A 228 3.64 -6.03 -10.44
N LEU A 229 3.47 -4.74 -10.11
CA LEU A 229 2.22 -4.19 -9.64
C LEU A 229 1.25 -3.99 -10.83
N ARG A 230 0.08 -4.62 -10.75
CA ARG A 230 -0.95 -4.56 -11.81
C ARG A 230 -1.67 -3.23 -11.83
N SER A 231 -1.93 -2.66 -10.66
CA SER A 231 -2.64 -1.39 -10.49
C SER A 231 -1.88 -0.20 -11.08
N VAL A 232 -0.55 -0.18 -11.03
CA VAL A 232 0.27 0.87 -11.65
C VAL A 232 0.10 0.92 -13.16
N ARG A 233 -0.10 -0.24 -13.82
CA ARG A 233 -0.29 -0.33 -15.27
C ARG A 233 -1.72 -0.01 -15.72
N ALA A 234 -2.68 -0.12 -14.81
CA ALA A 234 -4.08 0.16 -15.08
C ALA A 234 -4.44 1.64 -14.89
N ALA A 235 -3.53 2.43 -14.32
CA ALA A 235 -3.72 3.87 -14.18
C ALA A 235 -3.79 4.53 -15.57
N PRO A 236 -4.81 5.36 -15.86
CA PRO A 236 -4.84 6.11 -17.10
C PRO A 236 -3.60 7.00 -17.18
N THR A 237 -2.83 6.87 -18.25
CA THR A 237 -1.78 7.84 -18.60
C THR A 237 -2.48 9.18 -18.86
N ALA A 238 -2.10 10.20 -18.09
CA ALA A 238 -2.56 11.57 -18.27
C ALA A 238 -2.08 12.15 -19.62
#